data_209416c92e8897ea8b5213afdc97baa7
#
_entry.id   209416c92e8897ea8b5213afdc97baa7
#
_cell.length_a   1.000
_cell.length_b   1.000
_cell.length_c   1.000
_cell.angle_alpha   90.00
_cell.angle_beta   90.00
_cell.angle_gamma   90.00
#
_symmetry.space_group_name_H-M   'P 1'
#
loop_
_entity.id
_entity.type
_entity.pdbx_description
1 polymer ?
#
loop_
_entity_poly.entity_id
_entity_poly.type
_entity_poly.pdbx_seq_one_letter_code
_entity_poly.pdbx_strand_id
1 'polypeptide(L)'
;MEQAFELSDASAERSAAGCTVHLNKEPIIEYINSNITLMKWMIAEGYADARTLQRRIAAQEAWLKDPQLLKGDDDAEYAAVIEIDLADIHEPIVACPNDPDDVKTLSDVAGAKIDEVFIGSCMTNIGHFRAASKLLEGKRDIPVKLWIAPPTKMDAQQLTEEGHYGVFGNAGARTEMPGCSLCMGNQAQVREGATVMSTSTRNFPNRLGKNTNVYLGSAELASICSKLGRIPTREEYMADIGVINSNGDKIYQYLNFDKIEDYKGVADTVAA
;
A
#
# COMPACT_ATOMS: atom_id res chain seq x y z
N MET A 1 6.58 4.21 -8.96
CA MET A 1 5.16 4.15 -9.41
C MET A 1 4.19 4.03 -8.27
N GLU A 2 4.33 3.07 -7.35
CA GLU A 2 3.35 2.80 -6.30
C GLU A 2 3.06 3.99 -5.39
N GLN A 3 4.06 4.73 -4.94
CA GLN A 3 3.86 5.97 -4.18
C GLN A 3 3.03 7.03 -4.94
N ALA A 4 3.18 7.09 -6.26
CA ALA A 4 2.36 7.98 -7.08
C ALA A 4 0.89 7.53 -7.14
N PHE A 5 0.65 6.23 -7.17
CA PHE A 5 -0.71 5.68 -7.08
C PHE A 5 -1.33 5.93 -5.71
N GLU A 6 -0.58 5.74 -4.63
CA GLU A 6 -1.04 6.03 -3.27
C GLU A 6 -1.43 7.50 -3.10
N LEU A 7 -0.60 8.42 -3.62
CA LEU A 7 -0.89 9.86 -3.59
C LEU A 7 -2.15 10.20 -4.41
N SER A 8 -2.28 9.61 -5.61
CA SER A 8 -3.44 9.80 -6.47
C SER A 8 -4.72 9.24 -5.82
N ASP A 9 -4.66 8.05 -5.22
CA ASP A 9 -5.79 7.46 -4.50
C ASP A 9 -6.18 8.30 -3.29
N ALA A 10 -5.22 8.74 -2.50
CA ALA A 10 -5.48 9.62 -1.36
C ALA A 10 -6.22 10.89 -1.78
N SER A 11 -5.90 11.49 -2.93
CA SER A 11 -6.60 12.64 -3.48
C SER A 11 -8.05 12.32 -3.83
N ALA A 12 -8.31 11.19 -4.49
CA ALA A 12 -9.67 10.74 -4.82
C ALA A 12 -10.49 10.42 -3.57
N GLU A 13 -9.88 9.78 -2.56
CA GLU A 13 -10.50 9.48 -1.28
C GLU A 13 -10.89 10.75 -0.51
N ARG A 14 -10.26 11.89 -0.82
CA ARG A 14 -10.56 13.23 -0.29
C ARG A 14 -11.47 14.06 -1.19
N SER A 15 -12.13 13.40 -2.14
CA SER A 15 -13.11 14.02 -3.07
C SER A 15 -12.48 15.01 -4.06
N ALA A 16 -11.20 14.90 -4.37
CA ALA A 16 -10.60 15.65 -5.46
C ALA A 16 -11.16 15.19 -6.81
N ALA A 17 -11.41 16.14 -7.71
CA ALA A 17 -11.89 15.85 -9.06
C ALA A 17 -10.83 15.16 -9.94
N GLY A 18 -9.56 15.34 -9.61
CA GLY A 18 -8.44 14.71 -10.28
C GLY A 18 -7.13 14.95 -9.54
N CYS A 19 -6.14 14.16 -9.85
CA CYS A 19 -4.77 14.32 -9.35
C CYS A 19 -3.80 13.96 -10.46
N THR A 20 -2.83 14.83 -10.71
CA THR A 20 -1.73 14.55 -11.64
C THR A 20 -0.43 14.54 -10.88
N VAL A 21 0.31 13.45 -10.97
CA VAL A 21 1.63 13.31 -10.35
C VAL A 21 2.69 13.38 -11.44
N HIS A 22 3.59 14.36 -11.33
CA HIS A 22 4.71 14.49 -12.25
C HIS A 22 5.79 13.45 -11.94
N LEU A 23 6.14 12.62 -12.92
CA LEU A 23 7.12 11.55 -12.80
C LEU A 23 8.15 11.63 -13.93
N ASN A 24 9.34 11.04 -13.70
CA ASN A 24 10.30 10.78 -14.75
C ASN A 24 9.82 9.65 -15.68
N LYS A 25 10.40 9.56 -16.89
CA LYS A 25 10.00 8.54 -17.89
C LYS A 25 10.35 7.12 -17.46
N GLU A 26 11.50 6.93 -16.83
CA GLU A 26 12.08 5.62 -16.54
C GLU A 26 11.14 4.72 -15.69
N PRO A 27 10.61 5.17 -14.55
CA PRO A 27 9.70 4.35 -13.76
C PRO A 27 8.39 4.05 -14.49
N ILE A 28 7.93 4.93 -15.38
CA ILE A 28 6.72 4.72 -16.17
C ILE A 28 6.98 3.65 -17.24
N ILE A 29 8.12 3.72 -17.94
CA ILE A 29 8.53 2.74 -18.94
C ILE A 29 8.65 1.35 -18.29
N GLU A 30 9.32 1.27 -17.14
CA GLU A 30 9.47 0.01 -16.40
C GLU A 30 8.10 -0.57 -16.03
N TYR A 31 7.20 0.25 -15.50
CA TYR A 31 5.86 -0.19 -15.12
C TYR A 31 5.01 -0.64 -16.32
N ILE A 32 5.12 0.04 -17.47
CA ILE A 32 4.42 -0.35 -18.70
C ILE A 32 4.94 -1.70 -19.22
N ASN A 33 6.26 -1.94 -19.20
CA ASN A 33 6.82 -3.23 -19.57
C ASN A 33 6.32 -4.35 -18.66
N SER A 34 6.27 -4.12 -17.35
CA SER A 34 5.67 -5.06 -16.40
C SER A 34 4.21 -5.38 -16.74
N ASN A 35 3.40 -4.36 -17.06
CA ASN A 35 2.00 -4.56 -17.45
C ASN A 35 1.85 -5.33 -18.77
N ILE A 36 2.71 -5.08 -19.75
CA ILE A 36 2.70 -5.82 -21.01
C ILE A 36 2.98 -7.30 -20.73
N THR A 37 4.00 -7.60 -19.93
CA THR A 37 4.33 -8.97 -19.52
C THR A 37 3.16 -9.65 -18.82
N LEU A 38 2.53 -8.98 -17.85
CA LEU A 38 1.35 -9.50 -17.18
C LEU A 38 0.20 -9.79 -18.15
N MET A 39 -0.10 -8.88 -19.06
CA MET A 39 -1.18 -9.07 -20.03
C MET A 39 -0.89 -10.22 -21.01
N LYS A 40 0.35 -10.39 -21.45
CA LYS A 40 0.77 -11.52 -22.28
C LYS A 40 0.64 -12.84 -21.50
N TRP A 41 1.08 -12.87 -20.24
CA TRP A 41 0.88 -14.02 -19.37
C TRP A 41 -0.60 -14.37 -19.20
N MET A 42 -1.47 -13.39 -18.96
CA MET A 42 -2.92 -13.61 -18.85
C MET A 42 -3.51 -14.22 -20.14
N ILE A 43 -3.04 -13.80 -21.30
CA ILE A 43 -3.50 -14.37 -22.60
C ILE A 43 -3.05 -15.84 -22.69
N ALA A 44 -1.80 -16.15 -22.35
CA ALA A 44 -1.29 -17.52 -22.38
C ALA A 44 -2.04 -18.45 -21.42
N GLU A 45 -2.44 -17.95 -20.26
CA GLU A 45 -3.24 -18.67 -19.25
C GLU A 45 -4.74 -18.74 -19.61
N GLY A 46 -5.14 -18.27 -20.77
CA GLY A 46 -6.50 -18.44 -21.27
C GLY A 46 -7.51 -17.43 -20.74
N TYR A 47 -7.09 -16.22 -20.41
CA TYR A 47 -8.02 -15.16 -20.01
C TYR A 47 -9.07 -14.88 -21.08
N ALA A 48 -10.35 -14.84 -20.68
CA ALA A 48 -11.49 -14.87 -21.58
C ALA A 48 -11.57 -13.70 -22.59
N ASP A 49 -10.99 -12.52 -22.27
CA ASP A 49 -11.00 -11.34 -23.15
C ASP A 49 -9.60 -11.03 -23.71
N ALA A 50 -8.98 -12.01 -24.36
CA ALA A 50 -7.66 -11.86 -24.97
C ALA A 50 -7.61 -10.72 -25.99
N ARG A 51 -8.70 -10.45 -26.72
CA ARG A 51 -8.76 -9.36 -27.72
C ARG A 51 -8.57 -7.98 -27.09
N THR A 52 -9.18 -7.72 -25.95
CA THR A 52 -8.99 -6.46 -25.22
C THR A 52 -7.57 -6.33 -24.70
N LEU A 53 -7.00 -7.41 -24.17
CA LEU A 53 -5.61 -7.42 -23.71
C LEU A 53 -4.64 -7.14 -24.86
N GLN A 54 -4.79 -7.80 -26.00
CA GLN A 54 -3.97 -7.55 -27.20
C GLN A 54 -4.02 -6.09 -27.66
N ARG A 55 -5.22 -5.48 -27.70
CA ARG A 55 -5.37 -4.06 -28.04
C ARG A 55 -4.63 -3.15 -27.04
N ARG A 56 -4.70 -3.46 -25.74
CA ARG A 56 -3.98 -2.70 -24.69
C ARG A 56 -2.47 -2.87 -24.79
N ILE A 57 -1.99 -4.08 -25.06
CA ILE A 57 -0.58 -4.37 -25.31
C ILE A 57 -0.09 -3.52 -26.48
N ALA A 58 -0.78 -3.59 -27.65
CA ALA A 58 -0.40 -2.83 -28.83
C ALA A 58 -0.35 -1.32 -28.59
N ALA A 59 -1.30 -0.78 -27.82
CA ALA A 59 -1.31 0.64 -27.46
C ALA A 59 -0.12 1.01 -26.56
N GLN A 60 0.24 0.19 -25.58
CA GLN A 60 1.38 0.41 -24.69
C GLN A 60 2.70 0.25 -25.46
N GLU A 61 2.86 -0.75 -26.30
CA GLU A 61 4.04 -0.93 -27.16
C GLU A 61 4.21 0.23 -28.15
N ALA A 62 3.12 0.79 -28.67
CA ALA A 62 3.17 1.98 -29.51
C ALA A 62 3.64 3.22 -28.74
N TRP A 63 3.15 3.42 -27.51
CA TRP A 63 3.59 4.52 -26.64
C TRP A 63 5.06 4.40 -26.27
N LEU A 64 5.56 3.19 -26.01
CA LEU A 64 6.98 2.95 -25.66
C LEU A 64 7.95 3.32 -26.77
N LYS A 65 7.51 3.39 -28.04
CA LYS A 65 8.37 3.80 -29.17
C LYS A 65 8.72 5.28 -29.13
N ASP A 66 7.83 6.11 -28.60
CA ASP A 66 8.04 7.56 -28.42
C ASP A 66 7.28 8.04 -27.17
N PRO A 67 7.84 7.81 -25.96
CA PRO A 67 7.17 8.12 -24.71
C PRO A 67 6.96 9.63 -24.54
N GLN A 68 5.73 10.07 -24.52
CA GLN A 68 5.33 11.44 -24.24
C GLN A 68 4.63 11.51 -22.88
N LEU A 69 5.13 12.39 -22.01
CA LEU A 69 4.52 12.66 -20.70
C LEU A 69 3.75 13.96 -20.78
N LEU A 70 2.56 13.97 -20.17
CA LEU A 70 1.80 15.20 -19.95
C LEU A 70 2.52 16.05 -18.90
N LYS A 71 2.58 17.36 -19.16
CA LYS A 71 3.03 18.38 -18.20
C LYS A 71 2.07 19.56 -18.26
N GLY A 72 2.05 20.36 -17.18
CA GLY A 72 1.34 21.63 -17.21
C GLY A 72 1.95 22.58 -18.23
N ASP A 73 1.15 23.46 -18.78
CA ASP A 73 1.63 24.53 -19.64
C ASP A 73 2.56 25.47 -18.84
N ASP A 74 3.54 26.07 -19.51
CA ASP A 74 4.53 26.93 -18.83
C ASP A 74 3.90 28.20 -18.22
N ASP A 75 2.73 28.59 -18.70
CA ASP A 75 1.92 29.73 -18.24
C ASP A 75 0.66 29.29 -17.45
N ALA A 76 0.61 28.04 -17.00
CA ALA A 76 -0.53 27.55 -16.22
C ALA A 76 -0.72 28.35 -14.92
N GLU A 77 -1.95 28.82 -14.69
CA GLU A 77 -2.34 29.53 -13.47
C GLU A 77 -2.85 28.53 -12.42
N TYR A 78 -2.30 28.59 -11.22
CA TYR A 78 -2.71 27.75 -10.09
C TYR A 78 -3.40 28.59 -9.02
N ALA A 79 -4.50 28.08 -8.47
CA ALA A 79 -5.22 28.74 -7.37
C ALA A 79 -4.36 28.85 -6.10
N ALA A 80 -3.50 27.87 -5.87
CA ALA A 80 -2.52 27.87 -4.79
C ALA A 80 -1.31 26.98 -5.16
N VAL A 81 -0.15 27.33 -4.63
CA VAL A 81 1.06 26.51 -4.67
C VAL A 81 1.46 26.23 -3.23
N ILE A 82 1.61 24.97 -2.89
CA ILE A 82 2.01 24.51 -1.55
C ILE A 82 3.35 23.80 -1.69
N GLU A 83 4.36 24.31 -1.00
CA GLU A 83 5.69 23.69 -0.94
C GLU A 83 5.85 22.97 0.40
N ILE A 84 6.26 21.71 0.38
CA ILE A 84 6.52 20.92 1.56
C ILE A 84 7.94 20.37 1.44
N ASP A 85 8.83 20.83 2.33
CA ASP A 85 10.17 20.25 2.45
C ASP A 85 10.08 18.96 3.27
N LEU A 86 10.33 17.81 2.63
CA LEU A 86 10.32 16.53 3.29
C LEU A 86 11.40 16.40 4.38
N ALA A 87 12.45 17.24 4.34
CA ALA A 87 13.46 17.29 5.39
C ALA A 87 12.92 17.82 6.72
N ASP A 88 11.82 18.56 6.71
CA ASP A 88 11.15 19.05 7.92
C ASP A 88 10.30 17.97 8.63
N ILE A 89 10.07 16.83 7.97
CA ILE A 89 9.27 15.74 8.54
C ILE A 89 10.19 14.77 9.27
N HIS A 90 10.22 14.86 10.59
CA HIS A 90 11.16 14.12 11.44
C HIS A 90 10.55 12.90 12.16
N GLU A 91 9.25 12.69 12.02
CA GLU A 91 8.50 11.60 12.62
C GLU A 91 7.22 11.30 11.82
N PRO A 92 6.60 10.13 11.98
CA PRO A 92 5.33 9.82 11.33
C PRO A 92 4.24 10.84 11.63
N ILE A 93 3.39 11.05 10.63
CA ILE A 93 2.16 11.84 10.73
C ILE A 93 1.00 10.87 10.76
N VAL A 94 0.02 11.11 11.63
CA VAL A 94 -1.11 10.21 11.89
C VAL A 94 -2.41 10.99 11.74
N ALA A 95 -3.37 10.46 10.99
CA ALA A 95 -4.73 10.99 11.03
C ALA A 95 -5.46 10.44 12.26
N CYS A 96 -6.04 11.33 13.04
CA CYS A 96 -6.71 11.00 14.30
C CYS A 96 -8.10 10.40 14.07
N PRO A 97 -8.69 9.78 15.10
CA PRO A 97 -9.94 9.02 14.95
C PRO A 97 -11.08 9.82 14.34
N ASN A 98 -11.67 9.20 13.32
CA ASN A 98 -12.90 9.56 12.66
C ASN A 98 -12.87 10.87 11.87
N ASP A 99 -11.70 11.48 11.74
CA ASP A 99 -11.50 12.67 10.92
C ASP A 99 -10.14 12.59 10.20
N PRO A 100 -10.11 12.41 8.87
CA PRO A 100 -8.86 12.32 8.13
C PRO A 100 -8.14 13.68 8.00
N ASP A 101 -8.78 14.79 8.38
CA ASP A 101 -8.19 16.14 8.40
C ASP A 101 -7.59 16.52 9.77
N ASP A 102 -7.94 15.80 10.84
CA ASP A 102 -7.28 15.94 12.15
C ASP A 102 -5.94 15.20 12.15
N VAL A 103 -4.91 15.87 11.68
CA VAL A 103 -3.56 15.32 11.50
C VAL A 103 -2.66 15.76 12.63
N LYS A 104 -1.94 14.81 13.24
CA LYS A 104 -1.00 15.04 14.33
C LYS A 104 0.32 14.32 14.10
N THR A 105 1.37 14.77 14.76
CA THR A 105 2.64 14.05 14.80
C THR A 105 2.51 12.81 15.69
N LEU A 106 3.40 11.82 15.48
CA LEU A 106 3.46 10.65 16.32
C LEU A 106 3.61 11.01 17.81
N SER A 107 4.44 12.01 18.11
CA SER A 107 4.69 12.48 19.48
C SER A 107 3.42 12.99 20.17
N ASP A 108 2.51 13.63 19.43
CA ASP A 108 1.26 14.18 19.99
C ASP A 108 0.27 13.08 20.41
N VAL A 109 0.34 11.90 19.81
CA VAL A 109 -0.60 10.78 20.04
C VAL A 109 0.07 9.59 20.72
N ALA A 110 1.35 9.68 21.05
CA ALA A 110 2.11 8.58 21.66
C ALA A 110 1.44 8.07 22.94
N GLY A 111 1.47 6.75 23.13
CA GLY A 111 0.85 6.08 24.29
C GLY A 111 -0.63 5.79 24.15
N ALA A 112 -1.33 6.32 23.13
CA ALA A 112 -2.72 5.99 22.89
C ALA A 112 -2.88 4.47 22.69
N LYS A 113 -3.80 3.86 23.44
CA LYS A 113 -4.06 2.42 23.41
C LYS A 113 -4.62 2.01 22.06
N ILE A 114 -4.11 0.90 21.51
CA ILE A 114 -4.62 0.27 20.30
C ILE A 114 -5.16 -1.12 20.66
N ASP A 115 -6.39 -1.40 20.27
CA ASP A 115 -7.04 -2.68 20.50
C ASP A 115 -6.89 -3.63 19.31
N GLU A 116 -6.98 -3.11 18.09
CA GLU A 116 -6.84 -3.87 16.84
C GLU A 116 -6.00 -3.10 15.83
N VAL A 117 -5.37 -3.83 14.92
CA VAL A 117 -4.57 -3.25 13.82
C VAL A 117 -5.03 -3.85 12.50
N PHE A 118 -5.20 -3.01 11.49
CA PHE A 118 -5.48 -3.45 10.13
C PHE A 118 -4.37 -2.97 9.18
N ILE A 119 -3.70 -3.93 8.55
CA ILE A 119 -2.74 -3.67 7.46
C ILE A 119 -3.33 -4.24 6.18
N GLY A 120 -3.76 -3.37 5.31
CA GLY A 120 -4.44 -3.71 4.07
C GLY A 120 -5.16 -2.53 3.47
N SER A 121 -5.59 -2.66 2.30
CA SER A 121 -6.46 -1.88 1.43
C SER A 121 -6.03 -2.12 -0.01
N CYS A 122 -6.84 -1.71 -0.98
CA CYS A 122 -6.50 -1.80 -2.40
C CYS A 122 -5.22 -1.01 -2.77
N MET A 123 -4.82 -0.03 -1.97
CA MET A 123 -3.63 0.81 -2.18
C MET A 123 -2.45 0.50 -1.27
N THR A 124 -2.57 -0.47 -0.37
CA THR A 124 -1.44 -0.94 0.43
C THR A 124 -0.63 -1.92 -0.40
N ASN A 125 0.43 -1.46 -1.06
CA ASN A 125 1.24 -2.27 -1.95
C ASN A 125 2.06 -3.35 -1.23
N ILE A 126 2.64 -4.30 -1.98
CA ILE A 126 3.35 -5.46 -1.43
C ILE A 126 4.54 -5.07 -0.53
N GLY A 127 5.22 -3.96 -0.84
CA GLY A 127 6.36 -3.46 -0.05
C GLY A 127 5.98 -3.17 1.40
N HIS A 128 4.78 -2.65 1.63
CA HIS A 128 4.28 -2.38 2.98
C HIS A 128 4.06 -3.67 3.79
N PHE A 129 3.61 -4.75 3.15
CA PHE A 129 3.49 -6.06 3.81
C PHE A 129 4.84 -6.67 4.13
N ARG A 130 5.83 -6.51 3.24
CA ARG A 130 7.21 -6.94 3.50
C ARG A 130 7.82 -6.17 4.68
N ALA A 131 7.61 -4.84 4.73
CA ALA A 131 8.03 -4.01 5.85
C ALA A 131 7.36 -4.46 7.16
N ALA A 132 6.05 -4.64 7.15
CA ALA A 132 5.28 -5.14 8.30
C ALA A 132 5.79 -6.49 8.79
N SER A 133 5.98 -7.44 7.88
CA SER A 133 6.53 -8.75 8.19
C SER A 133 7.93 -8.65 8.80
N LYS A 134 8.80 -7.81 8.24
CA LYS A 134 10.15 -7.60 8.77
C LYS A 134 10.15 -7.09 10.21
N LEU A 135 9.25 -6.17 10.55
CA LEU A 135 9.08 -5.64 11.90
C LEU A 135 8.46 -6.67 12.88
N LEU A 136 7.78 -7.67 12.38
CA LEU A 136 7.14 -8.73 13.16
C LEU A 136 7.96 -10.02 13.24
N GLU A 137 9.15 -10.09 12.61
CA GLU A 137 10.02 -11.26 12.68
C GLU A 137 10.28 -11.69 14.12
N GLY A 138 10.11 -12.98 14.39
CA GLY A 138 10.33 -13.58 15.72
C GLY A 138 9.28 -13.23 16.79
N LYS A 139 8.28 -12.41 16.45
CA LYS A 139 7.19 -12.10 17.40
C LYS A 139 6.17 -13.22 17.41
N ARG A 140 5.62 -13.47 18.60
CA ARG A 140 4.53 -14.41 18.84
C ARG A 140 3.53 -13.77 19.79
N ASP A 141 2.27 -14.12 19.65
CA ASP A 141 1.21 -13.71 20.57
C ASP A 141 1.21 -12.20 20.89
N ILE A 142 1.19 -11.38 19.82
CA ILE A 142 1.15 -9.92 19.97
C ILE A 142 -0.12 -9.49 20.73
N PRO A 143 -0.09 -8.37 21.48
CA PRO A 143 -1.14 -7.99 22.43
C PRO A 143 -2.45 -7.53 21.78
N VAL A 144 -2.49 -7.34 20.46
CA VAL A 144 -3.65 -6.85 19.72
C VAL A 144 -4.09 -7.84 18.65
N LYS A 145 -5.32 -7.73 18.19
CA LYS A 145 -5.77 -8.45 17.01
C LYS A 145 -5.24 -7.77 15.76
N LEU A 146 -4.43 -8.49 15.01
CA LEU A 146 -3.86 -8.01 13.75
C LEU A 146 -4.60 -8.62 12.56
N TRP A 147 -4.99 -7.77 11.62
CA TRP A 147 -5.64 -8.15 10.37
C TRP A 147 -4.73 -7.84 9.19
N ILE A 148 -4.57 -8.78 8.28
CA ILE A 148 -3.76 -8.67 7.08
C ILE A 148 -4.63 -8.95 5.86
N ALA A 149 -4.71 -7.98 4.94
CA ALA A 149 -5.46 -8.13 3.69
C ALA A 149 -4.71 -7.47 2.53
N PRO A 150 -3.91 -8.21 1.75
CA PRO A 150 -3.20 -7.66 0.60
C PRO A 150 -4.15 -7.21 -0.51
N PRO A 151 -3.72 -6.33 -1.43
CA PRO A 151 -4.59 -5.76 -2.45
C PRO A 151 -5.07 -6.78 -3.47
N THR A 152 -4.23 -7.73 -3.87
CA THR A 152 -4.54 -8.71 -4.91
C THR A 152 -4.16 -10.13 -4.53
N LYS A 153 -4.70 -11.11 -5.26
CA LYS A 153 -4.30 -12.51 -5.12
C LYS A 153 -2.84 -12.74 -5.51
N MET A 154 -2.30 -11.95 -6.43
CA MET A 154 -0.90 -12.03 -6.84
C MET A 154 0.03 -11.58 -5.72
N ASP A 155 -0.31 -10.47 -5.02
CA ASP A 155 0.43 -10.05 -3.82
C ASP A 155 0.37 -11.13 -2.73
N ALA A 156 -0.82 -11.71 -2.49
CA ALA A 156 -0.98 -12.78 -1.52
C ALA A 156 -0.13 -14.01 -1.84
N GLN A 157 -0.07 -14.40 -3.12
CA GLN A 157 0.76 -15.50 -3.58
C GLN A 157 2.24 -15.19 -3.37
N GLN A 158 2.71 -14.04 -3.84
CA GLN A 158 4.11 -13.63 -3.70
C GLN A 158 4.53 -13.55 -2.23
N LEU A 159 3.71 -12.96 -1.36
CA LEU A 159 3.97 -12.91 0.09
C LEU A 159 4.01 -14.30 0.72
N THR A 160 3.27 -15.27 0.17
CA THR A 160 3.32 -16.67 0.62
C THR A 160 4.63 -17.33 0.21
N GLU A 161 5.05 -17.16 -1.04
CA GLU A 161 6.31 -17.69 -1.59
C GLU A 161 7.53 -17.11 -0.88
N GLU A 162 7.49 -15.82 -0.54
CA GLU A 162 8.53 -15.14 0.24
C GLU A 162 8.49 -15.50 1.74
N GLY A 163 7.49 -16.24 2.22
CA GLY A 163 7.38 -16.71 3.60
C GLY A 163 6.76 -15.71 4.59
N HIS A 164 6.29 -14.55 4.11
CA HIS A 164 5.74 -13.50 4.98
C HIS A 164 4.46 -13.91 5.70
N TYR A 165 3.61 -14.74 5.07
CA TYR A 165 2.42 -15.29 5.73
C TYR A 165 2.77 -16.17 6.94
N GLY A 166 3.92 -16.85 6.90
CA GLY A 166 4.44 -17.59 8.06
C GLY A 166 4.77 -16.66 9.24
N VAL A 167 5.36 -15.50 8.97
CA VAL A 167 5.64 -14.48 10.01
C VAL A 167 4.34 -13.92 10.59
N PHE A 168 3.38 -13.54 9.75
CA PHE A 168 2.08 -13.04 10.19
C PHE A 168 1.31 -14.09 11.01
N GLY A 169 1.31 -15.36 10.56
CA GLY A 169 0.70 -16.46 11.30
C GLY A 169 1.32 -16.70 12.67
N ASN A 170 2.66 -16.66 12.77
CA ASN A 170 3.38 -16.76 14.05
C ASN A 170 3.05 -15.61 15.00
N ALA A 171 2.84 -14.41 14.47
CA ALA A 171 2.41 -13.25 15.26
C ALA A 171 0.93 -13.33 15.68
N GLY A 172 0.17 -14.32 15.22
CA GLY A 172 -1.26 -14.46 15.51
C GLY A 172 -2.17 -13.60 14.63
N ALA A 173 -1.68 -13.13 13.49
CA ALA A 173 -2.48 -12.33 12.57
C ALA A 173 -3.60 -13.16 11.92
N ARG A 174 -4.74 -12.53 11.74
CA ARG A 174 -5.82 -13.03 10.89
C ARG A 174 -5.63 -12.50 9.48
N THR A 175 -5.50 -13.42 8.53
CA THR A 175 -5.43 -13.08 7.11
C THR A 175 -6.83 -13.09 6.52
N GLU A 176 -7.14 -12.06 5.74
CA GLU A 176 -8.41 -11.90 5.04
C GLU A 176 -8.21 -12.04 3.52
N MET A 177 -9.33 -12.21 2.83
CA MET A 177 -9.34 -12.28 1.38
C MET A 177 -8.76 -10.98 0.78
N PRO A 178 -7.89 -11.07 -0.24
CA PRO A 178 -7.34 -9.89 -0.91
C PRO A 178 -8.41 -8.92 -1.40
N GLY A 179 -8.13 -7.62 -1.28
CA GLY A 179 -9.00 -6.55 -1.72
C GLY A 179 -9.32 -5.54 -0.61
N CYS A 180 -10.51 -4.92 -0.68
CA CYS A 180 -10.90 -3.87 0.27
C CYS A 180 -11.12 -4.37 1.71
N SER A 181 -11.64 -5.58 1.90
CA SER A 181 -11.84 -6.22 3.21
C SER A 181 -12.39 -5.26 4.29
N LEU A 182 -11.67 -5.09 5.39
CA LEU A 182 -12.07 -4.22 6.51
C LEU A 182 -12.15 -2.74 6.10
N CYS A 183 -11.37 -2.30 5.12
CA CYS A 183 -11.37 -0.90 4.68
C CYS A 183 -12.78 -0.36 4.36
N MET A 184 -13.71 -1.22 3.94
CA MET A 184 -15.12 -0.90 3.72
C MET A 184 -16.05 -1.49 4.79
N GLY A 185 -15.55 -2.31 5.70
CA GLY A 185 -16.34 -2.97 6.73
C GLY A 185 -17.41 -3.95 6.21
N ASN A 186 -17.27 -4.45 4.98
CA ASN A 186 -18.27 -5.28 4.32
C ASN A 186 -17.94 -6.79 4.35
N GLN A 187 -16.68 -7.18 4.42
CA GLN A 187 -16.25 -8.58 4.50
C GLN A 187 -15.94 -8.99 5.94
N ALA A 188 -15.34 -8.08 6.69
CA ALA A 188 -15.07 -8.25 8.12
C ALA A 188 -15.16 -6.89 8.81
N GLN A 189 -15.32 -6.91 10.13
CA GLN A 189 -15.35 -5.72 10.96
C GLN A 189 -14.52 -5.95 12.22
N VAL A 190 -13.91 -4.89 12.71
CA VAL A 190 -13.28 -4.87 14.03
C VAL A 190 -14.34 -4.88 15.12
N ARG A 191 -13.93 -5.19 16.35
CA ARG A 191 -14.83 -5.20 17.51
C ARG A 191 -15.48 -3.82 17.72
N GLU A 192 -16.76 -3.81 18.09
CA GLU A 192 -17.47 -2.57 18.48
C GLU A 192 -16.70 -1.79 19.54
N GLY A 193 -16.54 -0.51 19.35
CA GLY A 193 -15.86 0.40 20.27
C GLY A 193 -14.32 0.26 20.27
N ALA A 194 -13.74 -0.55 19.39
CA ALA A 194 -12.29 -0.70 19.33
C ALA A 194 -11.57 0.57 18.87
N THR A 195 -10.39 0.80 19.41
CA THR A 195 -9.41 1.76 18.88
C THR A 195 -8.46 1.02 17.95
N VAL A 196 -8.38 1.49 16.71
CA VAL A 196 -7.71 0.79 15.61
C VAL A 196 -6.62 1.66 15.00
N MET A 197 -5.44 1.08 14.74
CA MET A 197 -4.47 1.65 13.81
C MET A 197 -4.65 0.97 12.46
N SER A 198 -4.81 1.74 11.38
CA SER A 198 -5.16 1.24 10.07
C SER A 198 -4.32 1.85 8.95
N THR A 199 -4.03 1.05 7.94
CA THR A 199 -3.46 1.51 6.65
C THR A 199 -4.54 1.79 5.61
N SER A 200 -5.82 1.75 5.98
CA SER A 200 -6.90 2.12 5.07
C SER A 200 -6.84 3.62 4.71
N THR A 201 -7.49 3.99 3.62
CA THR A 201 -7.45 5.36 3.09
C THR A 201 -8.46 6.29 3.74
N ARG A 202 -9.39 5.75 4.54
CA ARG A 202 -10.46 6.51 5.22
C ARG A 202 -10.69 6.02 6.64
N ASN A 203 -11.01 6.96 7.53
CA ASN A 203 -11.34 6.69 8.94
C ASN A 203 -12.66 7.32 9.39
N PHE A 204 -13.59 7.53 8.49
CA PHE A 204 -14.92 8.06 8.86
C PHE A 204 -15.63 7.19 9.90
N PRO A 205 -16.53 7.78 10.72
CA PRO A 205 -17.23 7.05 11.76
C PRO A 205 -17.88 5.75 11.26
N ASN A 206 -17.74 4.68 12.03
CA ASN A 206 -18.31 3.35 11.78
C ASN A 206 -17.79 2.63 10.52
N ARG A 207 -16.74 3.10 9.86
CA ARG A 207 -16.27 2.52 8.60
C ARG A 207 -15.68 1.11 8.77
N LEU A 208 -14.84 0.91 9.78
CA LEU A 208 -14.22 -0.40 10.05
C LEU A 208 -15.04 -1.26 11.02
N GLY A 209 -16.03 -0.67 11.67
CA GLY A 209 -16.89 -1.29 12.67
C GLY A 209 -17.68 -0.24 13.45
N LYS A 210 -18.68 -0.69 14.21
CA LYS A 210 -19.56 0.19 14.95
C LYS A 210 -18.84 0.87 16.12
N ASN A 211 -19.02 2.19 16.27
CA ASN A 211 -18.45 3.01 17.35
C ASN A 211 -16.92 2.90 17.48
N THR A 212 -16.20 2.63 16.40
CA THR A 212 -14.75 2.49 16.41
C THR A 212 -14.04 3.84 16.32
N ASN A 213 -12.84 3.90 16.93
CA ASN A 213 -11.91 5.02 16.82
C ASN A 213 -10.74 4.60 15.93
N VAL A 214 -10.66 5.13 14.71
CA VAL A 214 -9.71 4.69 13.71
C VAL A 214 -8.65 5.76 13.44
N TYR A 215 -7.41 5.45 13.80
CA TYR A 215 -6.23 6.18 13.35
C TYR A 215 -5.79 5.68 11.98
N LEU A 216 -5.31 6.58 11.10
CA LEU A 216 -4.62 6.20 9.88
C LEU A 216 -3.12 6.45 10.03
N GLY A 217 -2.33 5.47 9.62
CA GLY A 217 -0.88 5.53 9.65
C GLY A 217 -0.25 4.57 8.65
N SER A 218 1.08 4.60 8.55
CA SER A 218 1.81 3.70 7.67
C SER A 218 1.77 2.25 8.16
N ALA A 219 2.09 1.30 7.29
CA ALA A 219 2.17 -0.12 7.64
C ALA A 219 3.26 -0.40 8.69
N GLU A 220 4.35 0.36 8.64
CA GLU A 220 5.44 0.29 9.62
C GLU A 220 4.94 0.71 11.01
N LEU A 221 4.27 1.86 11.09
CA LEU A 221 3.68 2.34 12.34
C LEU A 221 2.62 1.37 12.87
N ALA A 222 1.75 0.89 11.99
CA ALA A 222 0.72 -0.10 12.34
C ALA A 222 1.35 -1.39 12.90
N SER A 223 2.44 -1.88 12.29
CA SER A 223 3.17 -3.06 12.76
C SER A 223 3.79 -2.85 14.15
N ILE A 224 4.38 -1.67 14.39
CA ILE A 224 4.95 -1.33 15.70
C ILE A 224 3.83 -1.20 16.74
N CYS A 225 2.71 -0.55 16.41
CA CYS A 225 1.53 -0.50 17.26
C CYS A 225 1.04 -1.90 17.64
N SER A 226 1.06 -2.84 16.68
CA SER A 226 0.61 -4.21 16.93
C SER A 226 1.48 -4.95 17.96
N LYS A 227 2.80 -4.70 17.96
CA LYS A 227 3.73 -5.26 18.95
C LYS A 227 3.53 -4.70 20.34
N LEU A 228 3.19 -3.41 20.43
CA LEU A 228 3.15 -2.68 21.70
C LEU A 228 1.73 -2.61 22.30
N GLY A 229 0.67 -2.79 21.54
CA GLY A 229 -0.71 -2.55 21.97
C GLY A 229 -1.05 -1.07 22.17
N ARG A 230 -0.21 -0.19 21.68
CA ARG A 230 -0.34 1.27 21.74
C ARG A 230 0.46 1.96 20.63
N ILE A 231 0.22 3.24 20.45
CA ILE A 231 1.05 4.07 19.59
C ILE A 231 2.42 4.24 20.26
N PRO A 232 3.56 3.98 19.55
CA PRO A 232 4.91 4.12 20.10
C PRO A 232 5.27 5.58 20.40
N THR A 233 6.29 5.80 21.21
CA THR A 233 6.99 7.09 21.22
C THR A 233 7.85 7.23 19.96
N ARG A 234 8.32 8.44 19.70
CA ARG A 234 9.24 8.67 18.56
C ARG A 234 10.51 7.83 18.67
N GLU A 235 11.09 7.74 19.87
CA GLU A 235 12.31 6.96 20.13
C GLU A 235 12.09 5.46 19.87
N GLU A 236 10.97 4.90 20.32
CA GLU A 236 10.60 3.51 20.08
C GLU A 236 10.41 3.23 18.59
N TYR A 237 9.72 4.15 17.89
CA TYR A 237 9.54 4.05 16.44
C TYR A 237 10.87 4.07 15.69
N MET A 238 11.74 5.04 16.02
CA MET A 238 13.04 5.20 15.36
C MET A 238 13.98 4.01 15.62
N ALA A 239 13.89 3.40 16.81
CA ALA A 239 14.66 2.19 17.14
C ALA A 239 14.25 0.99 16.26
N ASP A 240 12.96 0.83 15.98
CA ASP A 240 12.44 -0.27 15.16
C ASP A 240 12.62 -0.05 13.65
N ILE A 241 12.44 1.20 13.16
CA ILE A 241 12.41 1.48 11.72
C ILE A 241 13.79 1.37 11.06
N GLY A 242 14.85 1.41 11.81
CA GLY A 242 16.22 1.30 11.29
C GLY A 242 16.47 0.06 10.42
N VAL A 243 15.85 -1.07 10.76
CA VAL A 243 15.96 -2.31 9.98
C VAL A 243 15.26 -2.19 8.60
N ILE A 244 14.22 -1.41 8.51
CA ILE A 244 13.51 -1.15 7.25
C ILE A 244 14.35 -0.22 6.38
N ASN A 245 14.82 0.91 6.92
CA ASN A 245 15.64 1.88 6.20
C ASN A 245 16.90 1.26 5.61
N SER A 246 17.51 0.31 6.32
CA SER A 246 18.72 -0.40 5.86
C SER A 246 18.45 -1.39 4.71
N ASN A 247 17.20 -1.73 4.43
CA ASN A 247 16.78 -2.71 3.44
C ASN A 247 15.70 -2.17 2.47
N GLY A 248 15.48 -0.87 2.45
CA GLY A 248 14.38 -0.24 1.72
C GLY A 248 14.30 -0.65 0.25
N ASP A 249 15.42 -0.65 -0.46
CA ASP A 249 15.49 -1.03 -1.89
C ASP A 249 14.98 -2.45 -2.19
N LYS A 250 15.08 -3.37 -1.22
CA LYS A 250 14.58 -4.74 -1.36
C LYS A 250 13.13 -4.88 -0.90
N ILE A 251 12.77 -4.17 0.17
CA ILE A 251 11.45 -4.25 0.79
C ILE A 251 10.39 -3.62 -0.12
N TYR A 252 10.66 -2.40 -0.61
CA TYR A 252 9.67 -1.62 -1.37
C TYR A 252 9.69 -1.87 -2.87
N GLN A 253 10.13 -3.06 -3.31
CA GLN A 253 10.00 -3.46 -4.70
C GLN A 253 8.54 -3.86 -4.99
N TYR A 254 7.94 -3.25 -6.01
CA TYR A 254 6.62 -3.68 -6.48
C TYR A 254 6.71 -4.99 -7.28
N LEU A 255 5.57 -5.63 -7.53
CA LEU A 255 5.50 -6.81 -8.41
C LEU A 255 5.79 -6.39 -9.85
N ASN A 256 7.05 -6.49 -10.24
CA ASN A 256 7.48 -6.26 -11.61
C ASN A 256 7.49 -7.58 -12.37
N PHE A 257 6.41 -7.86 -13.09
CA PHE A 257 6.20 -9.12 -13.81
C PHE A 257 7.25 -9.37 -14.91
N ASP A 258 7.85 -8.31 -15.44
CA ASP A 258 8.96 -8.43 -16.41
C ASP A 258 10.28 -8.94 -15.76
N LYS A 259 10.37 -8.90 -14.45
CA LYS A 259 11.52 -9.40 -13.67
C LYS A 259 11.23 -10.72 -12.92
N ILE A 260 10.01 -11.25 -13.01
CA ILE A 260 9.62 -12.52 -12.40
C ILE A 260 9.57 -13.59 -13.49
N GLU A 261 10.45 -14.60 -13.39
CA GLU A 261 10.68 -15.60 -14.43
C GLU A 261 9.41 -16.37 -14.80
N ASP A 262 8.58 -16.72 -13.81
CA ASP A 262 7.34 -17.47 -14.03
C ASP A 262 6.34 -16.71 -14.92
N TYR A 263 6.33 -15.40 -14.86
CA TYR A 263 5.48 -14.57 -15.73
C TYR A 263 6.16 -14.30 -17.07
N LYS A 264 7.44 -13.93 -17.04
CA LYS A 264 8.18 -13.55 -18.24
C LYS A 264 8.35 -14.73 -19.21
N GLY A 265 8.78 -15.89 -18.73
CA GLY A 265 8.97 -17.08 -19.55
C GLY A 265 7.71 -17.51 -20.29
N VAL A 266 6.53 -17.40 -19.65
CA VAL A 266 5.23 -17.67 -20.29
C VAL A 266 4.84 -16.55 -21.25
N ALA A 267 5.01 -15.28 -20.87
CA ALA A 267 4.68 -14.13 -21.70
C ALA A 267 5.46 -14.12 -23.03
N ASP A 268 6.71 -14.55 -23.02
CA ASP A 268 7.56 -14.63 -24.21
C ASP A 268 7.08 -15.65 -25.26
N THR A 269 6.18 -16.57 -24.88
CA THR A 269 5.54 -17.52 -25.81
C THR A 269 4.36 -16.91 -26.59
N VAL A 270 3.86 -15.76 -26.15
CA VAL A 270 2.73 -15.08 -26.81
C VAL A 270 3.25 -14.19 -27.93
N ALA A 271 2.86 -14.50 -29.17
CA ALA A 271 3.20 -13.68 -30.32
C ALA A 271 2.68 -12.23 -30.17
N ALA A 272 3.49 -11.29 -30.61
CA ALA A 272 3.16 -9.88 -30.62
C ALA A 272 2.00 -9.55 -31.59
#